data_0643a886c8650a3d8393797ca9d892dc
#
_entry.id   0643a886c8650a3d8393797ca9d892dc
#
_cell.length_a   1.000
_cell.length_b   1.000
_cell.length_c   1.000
_cell.angle_alpha   90.00
_cell.angle_beta   90.00
_cell.angle_gamma   90.00
#
_symmetry.space_group_name_H-M   'P 1'
#
loop_
_entity.id
_entity.type
_entity.pdbx_description
1 polymer ?
#
loop_
_entity_poly.entity_id
_entity_poly.type
_entity_poly.pdbx_seq_one_letter_code
_entity_poly.pdbx_strand_id
1 'polypeptide(L)'
;MSESTEQQALFEWAAIYSTETPELDMLYAIPNQGGAGYGAMRRGMKMKAEGQKKGIPDLCLPVRRANWNALYVEMKDVKGGRMSPHQLDWAVKLTLYENCCVLAYGFDAARSAIMEYLTLDEAVGDDGGNNGLRSDPFGEGPYRVYK
;
A
#
# COMPACT_ATOMS: atom_id res chain seq x y z
N MET A 1 11.02 5.58 -14.38
CA MET A 1 10.34 6.55 -13.48
C MET A 1 10.73 6.26 -12.04
N SER A 2 10.83 7.28 -11.20
CA SER A 2 11.08 7.09 -9.77
C SER A 2 9.82 6.60 -9.05
N GLU A 3 9.98 6.09 -7.82
CA GLU A 3 8.84 5.71 -6.97
C GLU A 3 7.85 6.86 -6.81
N SER A 4 8.34 8.09 -6.62
CA SER A 4 7.50 9.27 -6.49
C SER A 4 6.69 9.56 -7.76
N THR A 5 7.29 9.42 -8.92
CA THR A 5 6.59 9.60 -10.21
C THR A 5 5.55 8.52 -10.44
N GLU A 6 5.87 7.28 -10.09
CA GLU A 6 4.93 6.17 -10.16
C GLU A 6 3.73 6.37 -9.23
N GLN A 7 3.98 6.88 -8.02
CA GLN A 7 2.93 7.19 -7.07
C GLN A 7 2.04 8.33 -7.55
N GLN A 8 2.61 9.38 -8.14
CA GLN A 8 1.84 10.47 -8.73
C GLN A 8 0.93 9.96 -9.85
N ALA A 9 1.46 9.12 -10.74
CA ALA A 9 0.67 8.51 -11.81
C ALA A 9 -0.50 7.68 -11.24
N LEU A 10 -0.29 6.99 -10.14
CA LEU A 10 -1.34 6.22 -9.47
C LEU A 10 -2.48 7.10 -8.98
N PHE A 11 -2.17 8.25 -8.38
CA PHE A 11 -3.21 9.18 -7.91
C PHE A 11 -3.90 9.91 -9.05
N GLU A 12 -3.22 10.20 -10.15
CA GLU A 12 -3.87 10.71 -11.36
C GLU A 12 -4.87 9.71 -11.93
N TRP A 13 -4.46 8.45 -12.03
CA TRP A 13 -5.35 7.35 -12.42
C TRP A 13 -6.55 7.24 -11.50
N ALA A 14 -6.33 7.23 -10.18
CA ALA A 14 -7.41 7.11 -9.20
C ALA A 14 -8.42 8.26 -9.32
N ALA A 15 -7.94 9.48 -9.54
CA ALA A 15 -8.82 10.64 -9.72
C ALA A 15 -9.71 10.50 -10.97
N ILE A 16 -9.15 10.00 -12.07
CA ILE A 16 -9.91 9.80 -13.32
C ILE A 16 -10.97 8.71 -13.17
N TYR A 17 -10.60 7.59 -12.57
CA TYR A 17 -11.47 6.41 -12.48
C TYR A 17 -12.39 6.38 -11.26
N SER A 18 -12.31 7.36 -10.38
CA SER A 18 -13.17 7.45 -9.19
C SER A 18 -14.65 7.68 -9.55
N THR A 19 -14.96 8.17 -10.75
CA THR A 19 -16.32 8.30 -11.24
C THR A 19 -17.00 6.95 -11.44
N GLU A 20 -16.26 5.95 -11.89
CA GLU A 20 -16.74 4.58 -12.10
C GLU A 20 -16.54 3.70 -10.85
N THR A 21 -15.49 3.97 -10.09
CA THR A 21 -15.11 3.23 -8.87
C THR A 21 -14.92 4.23 -7.74
N PRO A 22 -16.01 4.63 -7.04
CA PRO A 22 -15.96 5.70 -6.03
C PRO A 22 -15.00 5.44 -4.88
N GLU A 23 -14.70 4.18 -4.58
CA GLU A 23 -13.76 3.77 -3.53
C GLU A 23 -12.36 4.35 -3.75
N LEU A 24 -12.00 4.64 -5.01
CA LEU A 24 -10.70 5.22 -5.34
C LEU A 24 -10.49 6.62 -4.77
N ASP A 25 -11.56 7.36 -4.49
CA ASP A 25 -11.47 8.65 -3.80
C ASP A 25 -10.96 8.53 -2.37
N MET A 26 -11.04 7.35 -1.80
CA MET A 26 -10.58 7.10 -0.43
C MET A 26 -9.10 6.73 -0.35
N LEU A 27 -8.46 6.48 -1.49
CA LEU A 27 -7.02 6.20 -1.53
C LEU A 27 -6.24 7.43 -1.10
N TYR A 28 -5.32 7.28 -0.15
CA TYR A 28 -4.49 8.39 0.30
C TYR A 28 -3.05 7.96 0.55
N ALA A 29 -2.15 8.92 0.47
CA ALA A 29 -0.74 8.72 0.76
C ALA A 29 -0.45 8.95 2.24
N ILE A 30 0.47 8.17 2.77
CA ILE A 30 0.94 8.30 4.14
C ILE A 30 2.33 8.91 4.10
N PRO A 31 2.55 10.13 4.62
CA PRO A 31 3.87 10.75 4.63
C PRO A 31 4.84 9.98 5.50
N ASN A 32 6.01 9.68 4.94
CA ASN A 32 7.03 8.86 5.60
C ASN A 32 8.33 9.59 5.90
N GLN A 33 8.54 10.78 5.36
CA GLN A 33 9.86 11.42 5.44
C GLN A 33 9.76 12.93 5.57
N GLY A 34 10.73 13.49 6.29
CA GLY A 34 10.91 14.93 6.42
C GLY A 34 11.62 15.60 5.24
N GLY A 35 11.96 14.83 4.19
CA GLY A 35 12.69 15.34 3.04
C GLY A 35 14.20 15.42 3.26
N ALA A 36 14.92 16.01 2.30
CA ALA A 36 16.36 16.20 2.32
C ALA A 36 16.73 17.68 2.45
N GLY A 37 18.00 17.95 2.73
CA GLY A 37 18.55 19.30 2.76
C GLY A 37 18.60 19.91 4.14
N TYR A 38 18.91 21.22 4.18
CA TYR A 38 19.03 21.95 5.43
C TYR A 38 17.72 21.96 6.21
N GLY A 39 17.80 21.58 7.47
CA GLY A 39 16.62 21.47 8.32
C GLY A 39 15.85 20.16 8.22
N ALA A 40 16.27 19.20 7.38
CA ALA A 40 15.61 17.89 7.23
C ALA A 40 15.54 17.13 8.56
N MET A 41 16.59 17.15 9.36
CA MET A 41 16.62 16.54 10.68
C MET A 41 15.56 17.13 11.62
N ARG A 42 15.42 18.45 11.65
CA ARG A 42 14.40 19.15 12.44
C ARG A 42 12.99 18.78 12.02
N ARG A 43 12.73 18.78 10.71
CA ARG A 43 11.43 18.37 10.17
C ARG A 43 11.12 16.94 10.54
N GLY A 44 12.08 16.04 10.39
CA GLY A 44 11.94 14.63 10.76
C GLY A 44 11.63 14.43 12.23
N MET A 45 12.35 15.14 13.10
CA MET A 45 12.10 15.10 14.55
C MET A 45 10.70 15.61 14.91
N LYS A 46 10.28 16.72 14.30
CA LYS A 46 8.95 17.28 14.50
C LYS A 46 7.86 16.32 14.04
N MET A 47 7.99 15.76 12.84
CA MET A 47 7.03 14.81 12.29
C MET A 47 6.94 13.56 13.14
N LYS A 48 8.07 13.07 13.64
CA LYS A 48 8.10 11.92 14.56
C LYS A 48 7.40 12.24 15.87
N ALA A 49 7.64 13.43 16.43
CA ALA A 49 6.96 13.87 17.66
C ALA A 49 5.45 14.01 17.45
N GLU A 50 5.02 14.39 16.26
CA GLU A 50 3.61 14.48 15.87
C GLU A 50 2.98 13.13 15.50
N GLY A 51 3.72 12.03 15.62
CA GLY A 51 3.17 10.69 15.45
C GLY A 51 3.56 9.99 14.16
N GLN A 52 4.39 10.57 13.32
CA GLN A 52 4.87 9.89 12.13
C GLN A 52 5.71 8.66 12.51
N LYS A 53 5.46 7.54 11.84
CA LYS A 53 6.15 6.28 12.10
C LYS A 53 7.00 5.87 10.91
N LYS A 54 8.23 5.46 11.19
CA LYS A 54 9.14 4.94 10.16
C LYS A 54 8.68 3.56 9.69
N GLY A 55 8.66 3.36 8.38
CA GLY A 55 8.37 2.06 7.79
C GLY A 55 6.91 1.76 7.53
N ILE A 56 6.00 2.65 7.90
CA ILE A 56 4.60 2.49 7.52
C ILE A 56 4.46 2.52 6.00
N PRO A 57 3.54 1.73 5.39
CA PRO A 57 3.36 1.73 3.93
C PRO A 57 3.03 3.10 3.34
N ASP A 58 3.31 3.26 2.06
CA ASP A 58 3.15 4.54 1.36
C ASP A 58 1.70 4.96 1.19
N LEU A 59 0.80 4.00 1.01
CA LEU A 59 -0.60 4.26 0.65
C LEU A 59 -1.55 3.43 1.51
N CYS A 60 -2.74 3.98 1.73
CA CYS A 60 -3.85 3.27 2.38
C CYS A 60 -5.15 3.45 1.58
N LEU A 61 -5.85 2.36 1.38
CA LEU A 61 -7.23 2.34 0.90
C LEU A 61 -8.12 1.77 2.01
N PRO A 62 -8.82 2.62 2.78
CA PRO A 62 -9.59 2.19 3.95
C PRO A 62 -10.96 1.64 3.57
N VAL A 63 -10.97 0.64 2.71
CA VAL A 63 -12.17 -0.03 2.22
C VAL A 63 -12.09 -1.50 2.60
N ARG A 64 -13.12 -2.01 3.24
CA ARG A 64 -13.19 -3.41 3.62
C ARG A 64 -13.50 -4.29 2.41
N ARG A 65 -12.71 -5.33 2.22
CA ARG A 65 -12.98 -6.39 1.25
C ARG A 65 -12.52 -7.73 1.81
N ALA A 66 -13.27 -8.78 1.51
CA ALA A 66 -13.05 -10.11 2.08
C ALA A 66 -12.99 -10.01 3.62
N ASN A 67 -11.96 -10.59 4.24
CA ASN A 67 -11.77 -10.50 5.69
C ASN A 67 -10.79 -9.39 6.10
N TRP A 68 -10.39 -8.54 5.14
CA TRP A 68 -9.48 -7.44 5.42
C TRP A 68 -10.21 -6.13 5.72
N ASN A 69 -9.69 -5.40 6.70
CA ASN A 69 -10.23 -4.11 7.11
C ASN A 69 -9.86 -2.98 6.14
N ALA A 70 -8.64 -3.05 5.59
CA ALA A 70 -8.10 -2.05 4.67
C ALA A 70 -6.98 -2.66 3.84
N LEU A 71 -6.63 -1.97 2.75
CA LEU A 71 -5.47 -2.29 1.90
C LEU A 71 -4.39 -1.25 2.15
N TYR A 72 -3.18 -1.72 2.43
CA TYR A 72 -1.97 -0.91 2.50
C TYR A 72 -1.03 -1.30 1.38
N VAL A 73 -0.44 -0.32 0.70
CA VAL A 73 0.46 -0.56 -0.42
C VAL A 73 1.81 0.11 -0.16
N GLU A 74 2.86 -0.69 -0.18
CA GLU A 74 4.24 -0.21 -0.21
C GLU A 74 4.69 -0.15 -1.66
N MET A 75 5.10 1.03 -2.12
CA MET A 75 5.58 1.24 -3.48
C MET A 75 7.07 1.02 -3.56
N LYS A 76 7.51 0.28 -4.57
CA LYS A 76 8.91 0.10 -4.92
C LYS A 76 9.13 0.41 -6.40
N ASP A 77 10.37 0.71 -6.76
CA ASP A 77 10.77 0.89 -8.15
C ASP A 77 10.50 -0.38 -8.96
N VAL A 78 10.13 -0.22 -10.23
CA VAL A 78 9.91 -1.36 -11.15
C VAL A 78 11.14 -2.27 -11.28
N LYS A 79 12.33 -1.75 -11.03
CA LYS A 79 13.59 -2.52 -11.04
C LYS A 79 13.72 -3.47 -9.86
N GLY A 80 12.83 -3.39 -8.90
CA GLY A 80 12.86 -4.22 -7.71
C GLY A 80 13.23 -3.46 -6.45
N GLY A 81 13.36 -4.19 -5.39
CA GLY A 81 13.68 -3.66 -4.06
C GLY A 81 13.10 -4.56 -2.99
N ARG A 82 13.60 -4.40 -1.79
CA ARG A 82 13.16 -5.18 -0.63
C ARG A 82 12.53 -4.25 0.40
N MET A 83 11.65 -4.80 1.20
CA MET A 83 11.18 -4.12 2.39
C MET A 83 12.34 -3.98 3.38
N SER A 84 12.48 -2.78 3.96
CA SER A 84 13.40 -2.57 5.07
C SER A 84 12.89 -3.32 6.32
N PRO A 85 13.73 -3.51 7.35
CA PRO A 85 13.28 -4.13 8.60
C PRO A 85 12.08 -3.40 9.24
N HIS A 86 12.04 -2.08 9.17
CA HIS A 86 10.90 -1.30 9.67
C HIS A 86 9.64 -1.53 8.86
N GLN A 87 9.76 -1.60 7.53
CA GLN A 87 8.63 -1.88 6.64
C GLN A 87 8.09 -3.28 6.86
N LEU A 88 8.98 -4.26 7.05
CA LEU A 88 8.60 -5.63 7.36
C LEU A 88 7.85 -5.72 8.70
N ASP A 89 8.34 -5.04 9.71
CA ASP A 89 7.71 -4.99 11.04
C ASP A 89 6.27 -4.43 10.94
N TRP A 90 6.08 -3.35 10.19
CA TRP A 90 4.74 -2.81 9.94
C TRP A 90 3.84 -3.77 9.15
N ALA A 91 4.38 -4.45 8.13
CA ALA A 91 3.62 -5.44 7.38
C ALA A 91 3.12 -6.57 8.28
N VAL A 92 3.98 -7.07 9.19
CA VAL A 92 3.58 -8.07 10.19
C VAL A 92 2.45 -7.55 11.07
N LYS A 93 2.61 -6.35 11.63
CA LYS A 93 1.61 -5.77 12.54
C LYS A 93 0.27 -5.54 11.83
N LEU A 94 0.29 -4.98 10.63
CA LEU A 94 -0.93 -4.74 9.86
C LEU A 94 -1.65 -6.04 9.53
N THR A 95 -0.92 -7.07 9.16
CA THR A 95 -1.48 -8.38 8.84
C THR A 95 -2.08 -9.05 10.07
N LEU A 96 -1.45 -8.92 11.23
CA LEU A 96 -1.98 -9.46 12.49
C LEU A 96 -3.35 -8.84 12.86
N TYR A 97 -3.59 -7.60 12.46
CA TYR A 97 -4.86 -6.92 12.70
C TYR A 97 -5.79 -6.93 11.48
N GLU A 98 -5.59 -7.92 10.62
CA GLU A 98 -6.47 -8.21 9.47
C GLU A 98 -6.51 -7.09 8.43
N ASN A 99 -5.36 -6.48 8.16
CA ASN A 99 -5.19 -5.60 7.02
C ASN A 99 -4.40 -6.30 5.92
N CYS A 100 -4.78 -6.04 4.67
CA CYS A 100 -4.03 -6.53 3.53
C CYS A 100 -2.83 -5.61 3.31
N CYS A 101 -1.64 -6.16 3.25
CA CYS A 101 -0.41 -5.40 2.97
C CYS A 101 0.22 -5.92 1.69
N VAL A 102 0.45 -5.04 0.73
CA VAL A 102 0.94 -5.37 -0.61
C VAL A 102 2.24 -4.61 -0.88
N LEU A 103 3.21 -5.31 -1.46
CA LEU A 103 4.42 -4.74 -2.02
C LEU A 103 4.23 -4.66 -3.53
N ALA A 104 4.22 -3.46 -4.10
CA ALA A 104 3.97 -3.23 -5.52
C ALA A 104 5.16 -2.58 -6.20
N TYR A 105 5.59 -3.17 -7.32
CA TYR A 105 6.71 -2.69 -8.11
C TYR A 105 6.20 -1.82 -9.25
N GLY A 106 6.08 -0.51 -9.00
CA GLY A 106 5.64 0.48 -9.95
C GLY A 106 4.12 0.67 -10.03
N PHE A 107 3.72 1.59 -10.88
CA PHE A 107 2.33 2.01 -11.07
C PHE A 107 1.40 0.87 -11.48
N ASP A 108 1.77 0.12 -12.51
CA ASP A 108 0.92 -0.96 -13.02
C ASP A 108 0.65 -2.04 -11.97
N ALA A 109 1.67 -2.39 -11.20
CA ALA A 109 1.54 -3.36 -10.12
C ALA A 109 0.60 -2.86 -9.02
N ALA A 110 0.76 -1.61 -8.60
CA ALA A 110 -0.08 -0.99 -7.59
C ALA A 110 -1.54 -0.89 -8.05
N ARG A 111 -1.75 -0.44 -9.27
CA ARG A 111 -3.09 -0.38 -9.87
C ARG A 111 -3.76 -1.76 -9.91
N SER A 112 -3.04 -2.77 -10.36
CA SER A 112 -3.54 -4.14 -10.42
C SER A 112 -3.93 -4.65 -9.04
N ALA A 113 -3.10 -4.42 -8.03
CA ALA A 113 -3.39 -4.82 -6.65
C ALA A 113 -4.66 -4.15 -6.13
N ILE A 114 -4.79 -2.85 -6.33
CA ILE A 114 -5.95 -2.07 -5.87
C ILE A 114 -7.22 -2.57 -6.57
N MET A 115 -7.20 -2.74 -7.89
CA MET A 115 -8.37 -3.18 -8.64
C MET A 115 -8.75 -4.62 -8.29
N GLU A 116 -7.81 -5.53 -8.14
CA GLU A 116 -8.10 -6.89 -7.69
C GLU A 116 -8.70 -6.90 -6.28
N TYR A 117 -8.15 -6.10 -5.37
CA TYR A 117 -8.69 -5.96 -4.02
C TYR A 117 -10.15 -5.49 -4.05
N LEU A 118 -10.46 -4.49 -4.86
CA LEU A 118 -11.82 -3.94 -4.97
C LEU A 118 -12.81 -4.88 -5.65
N THR A 119 -12.35 -5.91 -6.36
CA THR A 119 -13.23 -6.94 -6.94
C THR A 119 -13.64 -8.01 -5.93
N LEU A 120 -13.00 -8.05 -4.76
CA LEU A 120 -13.35 -9.02 -3.72
C LEU A 120 -14.69 -8.65 -3.07
N ASP A 121 -15.43 -9.66 -2.60
CA ASP A 121 -16.69 -9.44 -1.91
C ASP A 121 -16.49 -8.71 -0.58
N GLU A 122 -17.47 -7.92 -0.19
CA GLU A 122 -17.43 -7.15 1.06
C GLU A 122 -17.50 -8.04 2.31
N ALA A 123 -18.08 -9.22 2.18
CA ALA A 123 -18.17 -10.18 3.26
C ALA A 123 -17.91 -11.59 2.71
N VAL A 124 -16.82 -12.17 3.11
CA VAL A 124 -16.55 -13.58 2.86
C VAL A 124 -16.75 -14.33 4.17
N GLY A 125 -17.52 -15.41 4.13
CA GLY A 125 -17.61 -16.32 5.26
C GLY A 125 -16.24 -16.93 5.57
N ASP A 126 -16.13 -17.51 6.74
CA ASP A 126 -14.91 -18.13 7.26
C ASP A 126 -14.57 -19.40 6.44
N ASP A 127 -14.01 -19.23 5.26
CA ASP A 127 -13.60 -20.32 4.36
C ASP A 127 -12.09 -20.58 4.32
N GLY A 128 -11.42 -20.25 5.37
CA GLY A 128 -10.09 -20.80 5.68
C GLY A 128 -8.90 -20.23 4.91
N GLY A 129 -8.90 -18.95 4.58
CA GLY A 129 -7.62 -18.28 4.44
C GLY A 129 -7.08 -17.95 3.07
N ASN A 130 -7.83 -18.09 2.00
CA ASN A 130 -7.43 -17.50 0.72
C ASN A 130 -8.35 -16.32 0.43
N ASN A 131 -7.88 -15.12 0.73
CA ASN A 131 -8.65 -13.89 0.53
C ASN A 131 -8.79 -13.48 -0.95
N GLY A 132 -8.52 -14.38 -1.89
CA GLY A 132 -8.82 -14.20 -3.30
C GLY A 132 -7.87 -13.31 -4.10
N LEU A 133 -6.86 -12.71 -3.48
CA LEU A 133 -5.83 -12.01 -4.23
C LEU A 133 -4.86 -12.99 -4.88
N ARG A 134 -4.67 -12.84 -6.18
CA ARG A 134 -3.94 -13.79 -7.03
C ARG A 134 -2.43 -13.59 -7.06
N SER A 135 -1.85 -12.86 -6.14
CA SER A 135 -0.41 -12.72 -6.17
C SER A 135 0.28 -13.85 -5.45
N ASP A 136 1.34 -14.32 -6.04
CA ASP A 136 2.24 -15.25 -5.40
C ASP A 136 3.22 -14.48 -4.51
N PRO A 137 3.27 -14.75 -3.20
CA PRO A 137 4.29 -14.14 -2.34
C PRO A 137 5.71 -14.52 -2.77
N PHE A 138 5.87 -15.49 -3.67
CA PHE A 138 7.18 -16.00 -4.09
C PHE A 138 7.64 -15.57 -5.49
N GLY A 139 6.88 -14.77 -6.25
CA GLY A 139 7.56 -14.03 -7.27
C GLY A 139 7.08 -13.99 -8.69
N GLU A 140 5.92 -14.44 -9.07
CA GLU A 140 5.52 -14.39 -10.48
C GLU A 140 4.47 -13.32 -10.82
N GLY A 141 3.88 -12.67 -9.83
CA GLY A 141 2.89 -11.62 -10.05
C GLY A 141 3.50 -10.22 -10.05
N PRO A 142 2.75 -9.22 -10.53
CA PRO A 142 3.22 -7.84 -10.57
C PRO A 142 3.31 -7.21 -9.18
N TYR A 143 2.69 -7.81 -8.19
CA TYR A 143 2.76 -7.37 -6.79
C TYR A 143 2.78 -8.60 -5.88
N ARG A 144 3.13 -8.38 -4.62
CA ARG A 144 3.18 -9.44 -3.60
C ARG A 144 2.30 -9.09 -2.42
N VAL A 145 1.53 -10.07 -1.95
CA VAL A 145 0.74 -9.93 -0.74
C VAL A 145 1.51 -10.49 0.43
N TYR A 146 1.64 -9.70 1.48
CA TYR A 146 2.25 -10.16 2.72
C TYR A 146 1.26 -11.08 3.47
N LYS A 147 1.77 -12.22 3.90
CA LYS A 147 0.99 -13.21 4.67
C LYS A 147 1.63 -13.49 6.01
#